data_925c579ad6871aff5a8cc6fdd7ab7798
#
_entry.id   925c579ad6871aff5a8cc6fdd7ab7798
#
_cell.length_a   1.000
_cell.length_b   1.000
_cell.length_c   1.000
_cell.angle_alpha   90.00
_cell.angle_beta   90.00
_cell.angle_gamma   90.00
#
_symmetry.space_group_name_H-M   'P 1'
#
loop_
_entity.id
_entity.type
_entity.pdbx_description
1 polymer ?
#
loop_
_entity_poly.entity_id
_entity_poly.type
_entity_poly.pdbx_seq_one_letter_code
_entity_poly.pdbx_strand_id
1 'polypeptide(L)'
;MKIELRRARQEDREKVIEVESGATPNLSYLANVFDMFLSEKSGEFIVAEVDGKLVGCGKFTKMPDGSAWLEALRVLPEYQGMGIGKCFYKQFFDIARHRDVTTMRMYTGVKNAVSKGLADQFGFNVSAAYRGAWLPCPQEAGRDSTDTFRQVTDPDRATAILMPFFEKWTGFLVMNRTFFALKPALCLSLAQKGCIYEDPRSRSVITLGARFMPEQALHIGVFGGDTEACLEFAAKEGATKCTKRLSCLFPPSAVDLQDILTHNDFRFEASDFIVMTVHC
;
A
#
# COMPACT_ATOMS: atom_id res chain seq x y z
N MET A 1 -14.48 31.03 9.82
CA MET A 1 -13.80 29.97 9.07
C MET A 1 -14.79 28.83 8.84
N LYS A 2 -15.16 28.60 7.60
CA LYS A 2 -16.07 27.52 7.20
C LYS A 2 -15.24 26.42 6.52
N ILE A 3 -15.26 25.21 7.07
CA ILE A 3 -14.62 24.04 6.48
C ILE A 3 -15.67 23.26 5.71
N GLU A 4 -15.44 23.03 4.43
CA GLU A 4 -16.32 22.24 3.56
C GLU A 4 -15.57 21.07 2.99
N LEU A 5 -16.17 19.86 3.06
CA LEU A 5 -15.68 18.67 2.39
C LEU A 5 -16.56 18.34 1.21
N ARG A 6 -15.94 18.04 0.08
CA ARG A 6 -16.64 17.56 -1.13
C ARG A 6 -15.83 16.53 -1.88
N ARG A 7 -16.45 15.81 -2.79
CA ARG A 7 -15.72 14.97 -3.73
C ARG A 7 -14.78 15.81 -4.59
N ALA A 8 -13.59 15.27 -4.84
CA ALA A 8 -12.65 15.83 -5.78
C ALA A 8 -13.23 15.80 -7.21
N ARG A 9 -12.83 16.77 -8.03
CA ARG A 9 -13.19 16.90 -9.44
C ARG A 9 -11.92 17.01 -10.27
N GLN A 10 -12.04 16.91 -11.59
CA GLN A 10 -10.91 16.99 -12.50
C GLN A 10 -10.15 18.32 -12.39
N GLU A 11 -10.89 19.41 -12.20
CA GLU A 11 -10.32 20.75 -12.03
C GLU A 11 -9.51 20.95 -10.74
N ASP A 12 -9.62 20.04 -9.75
CA ASP A 12 -8.87 20.11 -8.49
C ASP A 12 -7.43 19.59 -8.60
N ARG A 13 -7.07 18.97 -9.73
CA ARG A 13 -5.80 18.26 -9.90
C ARG A 13 -4.59 19.08 -9.48
N GLU A 14 -4.44 20.27 -10.03
CA GLU A 14 -3.29 21.13 -9.74
C GLU A 14 -3.23 21.53 -8.27
N LYS A 15 -4.38 21.87 -7.68
CA LYS A 15 -4.46 22.24 -6.27
C LYS A 15 -4.18 21.08 -5.32
N VAL A 16 -4.61 19.87 -5.67
CA VAL A 16 -4.29 18.64 -4.90
C VAL A 16 -2.79 18.35 -4.94
N ILE A 17 -2.13 18.55 -6.09
CA ILE A 17 -0.68 18.40 -6.20
C ILE A 17 0.05 19.47 -5.37
N GLU A 18 -0.43 20.72 -5.36
CA GLU A 18 0.10 21.79 -4.50
C GLU A 18 -0.04 21.41 -3.01
N VAL A 19 -1.21 20.89 -2.60
CA VAL A 19 -1.43 20.39 -1.23
C VAL A 19 -0.48 19.27 -0.86
N GLU A 20 -0.25 18.30 -1.74
CA GLU A 20 0.71 17.22 -1.50
C GLU A 20 2.12 17.77 -1.31
N SER A 21 2.57 18.63 -2.23
CA SER A 21 3.92 19.21 -2.21
C SER A 21 4.16 20.04 -0.94
N GLY A 22 3.16 20.78 -0.49
CA GLY A 22 3.24 21.58 0.75
C GLY A 22 3.20 20.72 2.02
N ALA A 23 2.35 19.70 2.04
CA ALA A 23 2.15 18.87 3.23
C ALA A 23 3.20 17.75 3.39
N THR A 24 3.73 17.22 2.29
CA THR A 24 4.67 16.08 2.29
C THR A 24 5.72 16.23 1.17
N PRO A 25 6.67 17.17 1.27
CA PRO A 25 7.59 17.52 0.19
C PRO A 25 8.48 16.34 -0.27
N ASN A 26 8.68 15.34 0.58
CA ASN A 26 9.49 14.15 0.27
C ASN A 26 8.67 12.95 -0.23
N LEU A 27 7.37 13.11 -0.44
CA LEU A 27 6.47 12.04 -0.89
C LEU A 27 5.49 12.62 -1.91
N SER A 28 5.79 12.44 -3.19
CA SER A 28 4.96 12.92 -4.29
C SER A 28 4.53 11.76 -5.17
N TYR A 29 3.22 11.49 -5.25
CA TYR A 29 2.63 10.47 -6.10
C TYR A 29 1.22 10.83 -6.59
N LEU A 30 0.55 11.81 -5.99
CA LEU A 30 -0.84 12.15 -6.33
C LEU A 30 -0.99 12.59 -7.77
N ALA A 31 0.02 13.24 -8.35
CA ALA A 31 0.02 13.59 -9.78
C ALA A 31 -0.19 12.35 -10.69
N ASN A 32 0.37 11.20 -10.30
CA ASN A 32 0.34 9.96 -11.09
C ASN A 32 -0.91 9.12 -10.83
N VAL A 33 -1.53 9.25 -9.66
CA VAL A 33 -2.68 8.42 -9.26
C VAL A 33 -4.00 9.20 -9.23
N PHE A 34 -3.99 10.49 -9.53
CA PHE A 34 -5.15 11.37 -9.42
C PHE A 34 -6.36 10.83 -10.20
N ASP A 35 -6.18 10.48 -11.47
CA ASP A 35 -7.25 9.96 -12.33
C ASP A 35 -7.76 8.60 -11.84
N MET A 36 -6.86 7.74 -11.35
CA MET A 36 -7.22 6.46 -10.75
C MET A 36 -8.10 6.69 -9.49
N PHE A 37 -7.69 7.61 -8.61
CA PHE A 37 -8.45 7.94 -7.40
C PHE A 37 -9.81 8.56 -7.71
N LEU A 38 -9.86 9.42 -8.72
CA LEU A 38 -11.08 10.10 -9.13
C LEU A 38 -12.09 9.14 -9.78
N SER A 39 -11.60 8.21 -10.64
CA SER A 39 -12.43 7.28 -11.40
C SER A 39 -12.92 6.08 -10.58
N GLU A 40 -12.35 5.81 -9.42
CA GLU A 40 -12.70 4.66 -8.60
C GLU A 40 -14.11 4.78 -8.02
N LYS A 41 -15.04 3.94 -8.52
CA LYS A 41 -16.45 3.98 -8.13
C LYS A 41 -16.73 3.44 -6.71
N SER A 42 -15.89 2.52 -6.24
CA SER A 42 -16.04 1.89 -4.92
C SER A 42 -15.47 2.74 -3.79
N GLY A 43 -14.64 3.72 -4.11
CA GLY A 43 -14.03 4.64 -3.17
C GLY A 43 -14.52 6.07 -3.29
N GLU A 44 -13.93 6.97 -2.51
CA GLU A 44 -14.18 8.41 -2.59
C GLU A 44 -12.88 9.20 -2.42
N PHE A 45 -12.58 10.03 -3.41
CA PHE A 45 -11.52 11.01 -3.29
C PHE A 45 -12.14 12.35 -2.88
N ILE A 46 -11.67 12.92 -1.77
CA ILE A 46 -12.30 14.06 -1.08
C ILE A 46 -11.30 15.19 -0.97
N VAL A 47 -11.76 16.40 -1.13
CA VAL A 47 -11.00 17.62 -0.88
C VAL A 47 -11.65 18.43 0.24
N ALA A 48 -10.82 19.20 0.94
CA ALA A 48 -11.25 20.15 1.96
C ALA A 48 -11.02 21.57 1.48
N GLU A 49 -12.04 22.40 1.61
CA GLU A 49 -11.99 23.84 1.34
C GLU A 49 -12.19 24.63 2.64
N VAL A 50 -11.42 25.71 2.77
CA VAL A 50 -11.58 26.71 3.83
C VAL A 50 -11.82 28.05 3.16
N ASP A 51 -13.00 28.62 3.40
CA ASP A 51 -13.44 29.89 2.80
C ASP A 51 -13.22 29.93 1.26
N GLY A 52 -13.50 28.79 0.59
CA GLY A 52 -13.39 28.61 -0.87
C GLY A 52 -11.98 28.26 -1.39
N LYS A 53 -10.97 28.16 -0.53
CA LYS A 53 -9.62 27.73 -0.91
C LYS A 53 -9.43 26.25 -0.60
N LEU A 54 -9.00 25.44 -1.59
CA LEU A 54 -8.66 24.04 -1.39
C LEU A 54 -7.37 23.94 -0.58
N VAL A 55 -7.42 23.26 0.58
CA VAL A 55 -6.35 23.20 1.58
C VAL A 55 -6.02 21.79 2.04
N GLY A 56 -6.76 20.79 1.60
CA GLY A 56 -6.52 19.40 1.98
C GLY A 56 -7.17 18.42 1.04
N CYS A 57 -6.70 17.16 1.11
CA CYS A 57 -7.29 16.03 0.40
C CYS A 57 -7.20 14.76 1.24
N GLY A 58 -8.01 13.74 0.87
CA GLY A 58 -7.99 12.43 1.50
C GLY A 58 -8.78 11.42 0.66
N LYS A 59 -8.36 10.16 0.70
CA LYS A 59 -8.96 9.09 -0.11
C LYS A 59 -9.48 7.97 0.78
N PHE A 60 -10.70 7.57 0.54
CA PHE A 60 -11.31 6.35 1.03
C PHE A 60 -11.33 5.32 -0.11
N THR A 61 -10.61 4.21 0.06
CA THR A 61 -10.51 3.12 -0.95
C THR A 61 -11.17 1.87 -0.39
N LYS A 62 -12.12 1.27 -1.11
CA LYS A 62 -12.69 -0.02 -0.74
C LYS A 62 -11.76 -1.14 -1.17
N MET A 63 -11.45 -2.03 -0.22
CA MET A 63 -10.50 -3.12 -0.39
C MET A 63 -11.22 -4.41 -0.85
N PRO A 64 -10.49 -5.39 -1.45
CA PRO A 64 -11.06 -6.66 -1.89
C PRO A 64 -11.76 -7.45 -0.76
N ASP A 65 -11.30 -7.32 0.49
CA ASP A 65 -11.88 -7.98 1.67
C ASP A 65 -13.12 -7.27 2.23
N GLY A 66 -13.62 -6.24 1.54
CA GLY A 66 -14.77 -5.44 1.97
C GLY A 66 -14.43 -4.33 2.98
N SER A 67 -13.22 -4.29 3.52
CA SER A 67 -12.76 -3.19 4.39
C SER A 67 -12.46 -1.91 3.60
N ALA A 68 -12.12 -0.83 4.29
CA ALA A 68 -11.60 0.37 3.65
C ALA A 68 -10.16 0.67 4.05
N TRP A 69 -9.44 1.27 3.11
CA TRP A 69 -8.11 1.82 3.27
C TRP A 69 -8.18 3.35 3.18
N LEU A 70 -7.71 4.03 4.23
CA LEU A 70 -7.64 5.50 4.28
C LEU A 70 -6.23 5.93 3.88
N GLU A 71 -6.14 6.74 2.84
CA GLU A 71 -4.88 7.15 2.24
C GLU A 71 -4.90 8.60 1.77
N ALA A 72 -3.73 9.13 1.43
CA ALA A 72 -3.57 10.46 0.88
C ALA A 72 -4.16 11.60 1.74
N LEU A 73 -4.32 11.39 3.07
CA LEU A 73 -4.74 12.49 3.93
C LEU A 73 -3.62 13.52 4.03
N ARG A 74 -3.86 14.69 3.46
CA ARG A 74 -2.95 15.83 3.41
C ARG A 74 -3.70 17.09 3.79
N VAL A 75 -3.05 17.95 4.57
CA VAL A 75 -3.54 19.29 4.90
C VAL A 75 -2.34 20.24 4.85
N LEU A 76 -2.47 21.36 4.15
CA LEU A 76 -1.42 22.37 4.07
C LEU A 76 -0.98 22.80 5.47
N PRO A 77 0.34 23.00 5.72
CA PRO A 77 0.89 23.28 7.03
C PRO A 77 0.18 24.44 7.76
N GLU A 78 -0.11 25.53 7.04
CA GLU A 78 -0.75 26.73 7.59
C GLU A 78 -2.21 26.51 8.03
N TYR A 79 -2.84 25.38 7.61
CA TYR A 79 -4.21 24.99 7.99
C TYR A 79 -4.25 23.80 8.96
N GLN A 80 -3.09 23.28 9.35
CA GLN A 80 -3.02 22.21 10.36
C GLN A 80 -3.43 22.75 11.74
N GLY A 81 -3.88 21.85 12.62
CA GLY A 81 -4.41 22.28 13.94
C GLY A 81 -5.84 22.86 13.91
N MET A 82 -6.39 23.21 12.75
CA MET A 82 -7.73 23.81 12.60
C MET A 82 -8.87 22.80 12.54
N GLY A 83 -8.60 21.51 12.80
CA GLY A 83 -9.63 20.47 12.84
C GLY A 83 -9.97 19.83 11.49
N ILE A 84 -9.32 20.21 10.38
CA ILE A 84 -9.60 19.69 9.03
C ILE A 84 -9.40 18.16 8.98
N GLY A 85 -8.31 17.64 9.56
CA GLY A 85 -8.09 16.20 9.66
C GLY A 85 -9.22 15.47 10.38
N LYS A 86 -9.80 16.07 11.44
CA LYS A 86 -10.97 15.51 12.14
C LYS A 86 -12.21 15.51 11.25
N CYS A 87 -12.39 16.52 10.39
CA CYS A 87 -13.49 16.54 9.42
C CYS A 87 -13.36 15.38 8.43
N PHE A 88 -12.15 15.12 7.91
CA PHE A 88 -11.91 13.95 7.03
C PHE A 88 -12.26 12.62 7.72
N TYR A 89 -11.83 12.41 8.96
CA TYR A 89 -12.15 11.17 9.67
C TYR A 89 -13.66 11.01 9.88
N LYS A 90 -14.38 12.06 10.29
CA LYS A 90 -15.85 12.03 10.38
C LYS A 90 -16.48 11.64 9.05
N GLN A 91 -16.05 12.25 7.96
CA GLN A 91 -16.53 11.95 6.61
C GLN A 91 -16.23 10.49 6.21
N PHE A 92 -15.04 9.95 6.56
CA PHE A 92 -14.71 8.56 6.29
C PHE A 92 -15.62 7.58 7.06
N PHE A 93 -15.97 7.88 8.31
CA PHE A 93 -16.95 7.10 9.06
C PHE A 93 -18.36 7.18 8.44
N ASP A 94 -18.76 8.34 7.94
CA ASP A 94 -20.04 8.49 7.25
C ASP A 94 -20.06 7.68 5.95
N ILE A 95 -19.00 7.72 5.16
CA ILE A 95 -18.85 6.90 3.94
C ILE A 95 -18.87 5.41 4.30
N ALA A 96 -18.13 4.99 5.33
CA ALA A 96 -18.08 3.61 5.78
C ALA A 96 -19.48 3.08 6.11
N ARG A 97 -20.26 3.86 6.87
CA ARG A 97 -21.65 3.55 7.24
C ARG A 97 -22.57 3.41 6.01
N HIS A 98 -22.47 4.34 5.05
CA HIS A 98 -23.29 4.32 3.82
C HIS A 98 -22.88 3.20 2.84
N ARG A 99 -21.69 2.62 3.00
CA ARG A 99 -21.16 1.56 2.12
C ARG A 99 -21.07 0.19 2.81
N ASP A 100 -21.64 0.05 4.00
CA ASP A 100 -21.60 -1.18 4.82
C ASP A 100 -20.17 -1.68 5.04
N VAL A 101 -19.24 -0.75 5.29
CA VAL A 101 -17.85 -1.07 5.63
C VAL A 101 -17.72 -1.11 7.15
N THR A 102 -17.37 -2.27 7.67
CA THR A 102 -17.23 -2.51 9.11
C THR A 102 -15.81 -2.40 9.65
N THR A 103 -14.84 -2.25 8.77
CA THR A 103 -13.41 -2.15 9.16
C THR A 103 -12.71 -1.12 8.30
N MET A 104 -12.08 -0.16 8.93
CA MET A 104 -11.19 0.80 8.24
C MET A 104 -9.76 0.64 8.72
N ARG A 105 -8.80 0.85 7.82
CA ARG A 105 -7.36 0.79 8.10
C ARG A 105 -6.63 1.96 7.47
N MET A 106 -5.53 2.33 8.09
CA MET A 106 -4.57 3.29 7.54
C MET A 106 -3.16 2.90 7.99
N TYR A 107 -2.14 3.48 7.38
CA TYR A 107 -0.78 3.35 7.89
C TYR A 107 -0.16 4.72 8.17
N THR A 108 0.86 4.70 9.03
CA THR A 108 1.71 5.85 9.26
C THR A 108 3.12 5.38 9.69
N GLY A 109 4.12 6.25 9.56
CA GLY A 109 5.43 6.00 10.15
C GLY A 109 5.34 5.95 11.67
N VAL A 110 6.08 5.05 12.32
CA VAL A 110 6.06 4.88 13.79
C VAL A 110 6.38 6.17 14.53
N LYS A 111 7.18 7.05 13.92
CA LYS A 111 7.57 8.36 14.50
C LYS A 111 6.58 9.50 14.19
N ASN A 112 5.56 9.26 13.38
CA ASN A 112 4.57 10.29 13.02
C ASN A 112 3.47 10.41 14.08
N ALA A 113 3.80 11.10 15.19
CA ALA A 113 2.89 11.30 16.31
C ALA A 113 1.59 12.03 15.92
N VAL A 114 1.64 12.94 14.96
CA VAL A 114 0.47 13.72 14.51
C VAL A 114 -0.55 12.82 13.84
N SER A 115 -0.12 12.02 12.86
CA SER A 115 -1.01 11.10 12.15
C SER A 115 -1.53 9.99 13.08
N LYS A 116 -0.65 9.41 13.91
CA LYS A 116 -1.03 8.42 14.90
C LYS A 116 -2.05 9.00 15.90
N GLY A 117 -1.75 10.13 16.51
CA GLY A 117 -2.62 10.76 17.52
C GLY A 117 -3.99 11.18 16.95
N LEU A 118 -4.06 11.56 15.66
CA LEU A 118 -5.34 11.81 15.01
C LEU A 118 -6.14 10.50 14.84
N ALA A 119 -5.52 9.43 14.39
CA ALA A 119 -6.17 8.13 14.26
C ALA A 119 -6.63 7.57 15.62
N ASP A 120 -5.81 7.67 16.67
CA ASP A 120 -6.16 7.27 18.04
C ASP A 120 -7.45 7.97 18.53
N GLN A 121 -7.63 9.28 18.24
CA GLN A 121 -8.85 10.02 18.61
C GLN A 121 -10.13 9.45 17.98
N PHE A 122 -10.02 8.71 16.89
CA PHE A 122 -11.12 8.04 16.19
C PHE A 122 -11.18 6.54 16.45
N GLY A 123 -10.52 6.06 17.50
CA GLY A 123 -10.58 4.67 17.95
C GLY A 123 -9.74 3.68 17.15
N PHE A 124 -8.85 4.17 16.30
CA PHE A 124 -7.90 3.29 15.60
C PHE A 124 -6.86 2.77 16.59
N ASN A 125 -6.57 1.48 16.51
CA ASN A 125 -5.55 0.82 17.31
C ASN A 125 -4.48 0.22 16.40
N VAL A 126 -3.23 0.17 16.87
CA VAL A 126 -2.14 -0.47 16.14
C VAL A 126 -2.42 -1.97 16.00
N SER A 127 -2.49 -2.46 14.79
CA SER A 127 -2.77 -3.87 14.48
C SER A 127 -1.54 -4.63 13.95
N ALA A 128 -0.58 -3.93 13.34
CA ALA A 128 0.65 -4.53 12.86
C ALA A 128 1.76 -3.47 12.71
N ALA A 129 3.01 -3.94 12.68
CA ALA A 129 4.18 -3.13 12.35
C ALA A 129 4.94 -3.77 11.18
N TYR A 130 5.56 -2.92 10.35
CA TYR A 130 6.30 -3.34 9.16
C TYR A 130 7.56 -2.54 8.96
N ARG A 131 8.60 -3.19 8.49
CA ARG A 131 9.86 -2.60 8.05
C ARG A 131 9.89 -2.55 6.53
N GLY A 132 10.39 -1.44 5.98
CA GLY A 132 10.58 -1.30 4.55
C GLY A 132 11.99 -1.66 4.13
N ALA A 133 12.12 -2.39 3.03
CA ALA A 133 13.37 -2.68 2.36
C ALA A 133 13.23 -2.42 0.86
N TRP A 134 14.33 -2.08 0.19
CA TRP A 134 14.33 -1.83 -1.25
C TRP A 134 15.70 -2.13 -1.86
N LEU A 135 15.68 -2.51 -3.14
CA LEU A 135 16.87 -2.78 -3.95
C LEU A 135 16.71 -2.08 -5.30
N PRO A 136 17.73 -1.33 -5.81
CA PRO A 136 17.71 -0.86 -7.19
C PRO A 136 17.59 -2.04 -8.15
N CYS A 137 16.70 -1.96 -9.14
CA CYS A 137 16.63 -3.00 -10.17
C CYS A 137 17.81 -2.91 -11.12
N PRO A 138 18.46 -4.04 -11.46
CA PRO A 138 19.46 -4.07 -12.50
C PRO A 138 18.82 -3.65 -13.85
N GLN A 139 19.53 -2.85 -14.63
CA GLN A 139 19.06 -2.39 -15.95
C GLN A 139 19.14 -3.49 -17.02
N GLU A 140 19.97 -4.49 -16.80
CA GLU A 140 20.16 -5.63 -17.70
C GLU A 140 19.77 -6.92 -16.97
N ALA A 141 18.76 -7.59 -17.49
CA ALA A 141 18.47 -8.94 -17.07
C ALA A 141 19.46 -9.90 -17.68
N GLY A 142 20.19 -10.65 -16.87
CA GLY A 142 20.97 -11.80 -17.35
C GLY A 142 20.04 -12.74 -18.13
N ARG A 143 20.41 -13.07 -19.37
CA ARG A 143 19.58 -13.88 -20.28
C ARG A 143 19.59 -15.39 -19.96
N ASP A 144 20.42 -15.84 -19.05
CA ASP A 144 20.62 -17.27 -18.77
C ASP A 144 20.07 -17.65 -17.38
N SER A 145 18.79 -17.92 -17.30
CA SER A 145 18.27 -18.79 -16.23
C SER A 145 17.10 -19.60 -16.74
N THR A 146 17.13 -20.90 -16.46
CA THR A 146 15.98 -21.78 -16.55
C THR A 146 14.94 -21.37 -15.52
N ASP A 147 14.19 -20.32 -15.83
CA ASP A 147 13.15 -19.79 -14.97
C ASP A 147 12.04 -20.85 -14.85
N THR A 148 11.89 -21.37 -13.64
CA THR A 148 10.90 -22.41 -13.34
C THR A 148 9.63 -21.85 -12.73
N PHE A 149 9.63 -20.54 -12.42
CA PHE A 149 8.44 -19.85 -11.90
C PHE A 149 7.37 -19.75 -12.99
N ARG A 150 6.17 -20.09 -12.61
CA ARG A 150 4.97 -19.94 -13.43
C ARG A 150 3.91 -19.12 -12.72
N GLN A 151 3.20 -18.33 -13.48
CA GLN A 151 2.11 -17.50 -12.98
C GLN A 151 0.94 -18.37 -12.52
N VAL A 152 0.38 -18.04 -11.34
CA VAL A 152 -0.80 -18.70 -10.77
C VAL A 152 -2.01 -17.83 -11.01
N THR A 153 -2.92 -18.31 -11.84
CA THR A 153 -4.19 -17.63 -12.20
C THR A 153 -5.42 -18.31 -11.60
N ASP A 154 -5.27 -19.52 -11.09
CA ASP A 154 -6.34 -20.25 -10.41
C ASP A 154 -6.55 -19.73 -8.98
N PRO A 155 -7.76 -19.28 -8.59
CA PRO A 155 -8.03 -18.70 -7.28
C PRO A 155 -7.90 -19.67 -6.10
N ASP A 156 -8.25 -20.93 -6.31
CA ASP A 156 -8.18 -21.95 -5.25
C ASP A 156 -6.72 -22.30 -5.00
N ARG A 157 -5.93 -22.45 -6.05
CA ARG A 157 -4.49 -22.64 -5.96
C ARG A 157 -3.84 -21.44 -5.28
N ALA A 158 -4.17 -20.21 -5.68
CA ALA A 158 -3.67 -18.97 -5.08
C ALA A 158 -3.95 -18.93 -3.57
N THR A 159 -5.16 -19.29 -3.16
CA THR A 159 -5.53 -19.35 -1.74
C THR A 159 -4.73 -20.42 -1.00
N ALA A 160 -4.62 -21.63 -1.57
CA ALA A 160 -3.90 -22.74 -0.97
C ALA A 160 -2.42 -22.43 -0.72
N ILE A 161 -1.75 -21.68 -1.63
CA ILE A 161 -0.32 -21.40 -1.51
C ILE A 161 -0.01 -20.12 -0.72
N LEU A 162 -0.92 -19.14 -0.64
CA LEU A 162 -0.68 -17.88 0.07
C LEU A 162 -1.15 -17.90 1.53
N MET A 163 -2.26 -18.54 1.85
CA MET A 163 -2.80 -18.54 3.21
C MET A 163 -1.86 -19.13 4.26
N PRO A 164 -0.98 -20.11 3.97
CA PRO A 164 0.01 -20.58 4.94
C PRO A 164 1.00 -19.51 5.44
N PHE A 165 1.15 -18.40 4.72
CA PHE A 165 2.00 -17.28 5.12
C PHE A 165 1.31 -16.26 6.03
N PHE A 166 0.02 -16.42 6.33
CA PHE A 166 -0.76 -15.45 7.09
C PHE A 166 -0.09 -15.01 8.39
N GLU A 167 0.29 -15.96 9.23
CA GLU A 167 0.90 -15.66 10.54
C GLU A 167 2.28 -14.99 10.38
N LYS A 168 3.14 -15.54 9.53
CA LYS A 168 4.48 -15.00 9.29
C LYS A 168 4.43 -13.55 8.79
N TRP A 169 3.43 -13.22 7.98
CA TRP A 169 3.24 -11.90 7.41
C TRP A 169 2.21 -11.04 8.18
N THR A 170 1.92 -11.42 9.43
CA THR A 170 0.99 -10.70 10.33
C THR A 170 -0.32 -10.29 9.66
N GLY A 171 -0.81 -11.15 8.75
CA GLY A 171 -2.10 -10.99 8.09
C GLY A 171 -2.17 -9.98 6.95
N PHE A 172 -1.04 -9.45 6.46
CA PHE A 172 -1.07 -8.46 5.36
C PHE A 172 -0.07 -8.78 4.25
N LEU A 173 -0.47 -8.39 3.04
CA LEU A 173 0.39 -8.24 1.87
C LEU A 173 0.43 -6.76 1.51
N VAL A 174 1.61 -6.24 1.14
CA VAL A 174 1.79 -4.80 0.93
C VAL A 174 2.26 -4.50 -0.50
N MET A 175 1.55 -3.58 -1.17
CA MET A 175 1.96 -3.00 -2.45
C MET A 175 1.71 -1.49 -2.42
N ASN A 176 2.71 -0.69 -2.83
CA ASN A 176 2.64 0.78 -2.80
C ASN A 176 2.17 1.32 -1.43
N ARG A 177 2.66 0.74 -0.33
CA ARG A 177 2.26 1.06 1.05
C ARG A 177 0.75 0.92 1.32
N THR A 178 0.03 0.19 0.49
CA THR A 178 -1.34 -0.25 0.74
C THR A 178 -1.29 -1.64 1.35
N PHE A 179 -1.86 -1.78 2.54
CA PHE A 179 -1.87 -3.02 3.31
C PHE A 179 -3.16 -3.78 3.03
N PHE A 180 -3.05 -4.80 2.21
CA PHE A 180 -4.14 -5.68 1.85
C PHE A 180 -4.24 -6.81 2.87
N ALA A 181 -5.39 -6.98 3.53
CA ALA A 181 -5.59 -8.12 4.40
C ALA A 181 -5.46 -9.43 3.60
N LEU A 182 -4.57 -10.31 4.05
CA LEU A 182 -4.31 -11.61 3.41
C LEU A 182 -5.50 -12.55 3.71
N LYS A 183 -6.44 -12.56 2.79
CA LYS A 183 -7.68 -13.34 2.84
C LYS A 183 -7.96 -13.94 1.46
N PRO A 184 -8.84 -14.95 1.34
CA PRO A 184 -9.19 -15.55 0.04
C PRO A 184 -9.60 -14.53 -1.02
N ALA A 185 -10.33 -13.48 -0.65
CA ALA A 185 -10.71 -12.40 -1.58
C ALA A 185 -9.52 -11.64 -2.17
N LEU A 186 -8.43 -11.48 -1.41
CA LEU A 186 -7.18 -10.93 -1.94
C LEU A 186 -6.50 -11.93 -2.87
N CYS A 187 -6.44 -13.21 -2.50
CA CYS A 187 -5.83 -14.26 -3.33
C CYS A 187 -6.49 -14.33 -4.71
N LEU A 188 -7.82 -14.28 -4.76
CA LEU A 188 -8.58 -14.16 -6.00
C LEU A 188 -8.18 -12.92 -6.82
N SER A 189 -8.13 -11.75 -6.18
CA SER A 189 -7.76 -10.50 -6.87
C SER A 189 -6.34 -10.53 -7.41
N LEU A 190 -5.39 -11.12 -6.67
CA LEU A 190 -4.00 -11.25 -7.09
C LEU A 190 -3.84 -12.25 -8.24
N ALA A 191 -4.56 -13.37 -8.21
CA ALA A 191 -4.58 -14.36 -9.28
C ALA A 191 -5.10 -13.73 -10.59
N GLN A 192 -6.22 -13.00 -10.53
CA GLN A 192 -6.78 -12.29 -11.67
C GLN A 192 -5.84 -11.23 -12.26
N LYS A 193 -5.01 -10.60 -11.41
CA LYS A 193 -4.01 -9.61 -11.83
C LYS A 193 -2.68 -10.21 -12.24
N GLY A 194 -2.52 -11.53 -12.14
CA GLY A 194 -1.27 -12.21 -12.45
C GLY A 194 -0.09 -11.81 -11.55
N CYS A 195 -0.36 -11.56 -10.28
CA CYS A 195 0.63 -11.10 -9.30
C CYS A 195 1.21 -12.24 -8.44
N ILE A 196 0.88 -13.50 -8.73
CA ILE A 196 1.32 -14.66 -7.95
C ILE A 196 2.12 -15.58 -8.86
N TYR A 197 3.28 -16.04 -8.37
CA TYR A 197 4.14 -16.96 -9.09
C TYR A 197 4.55 -18.09 -8.14
N GLU A 198 4.64 -19.31 -8.69
CA GLU A 198 5.13 -20.49 -7.98
C GLU A 198 6.17 -21.25 -8.80
N ASP A 199 7.15 -21.83 -8.13
CA ASP A 199 7.94 -22.94 -8.64
C ASP A 199 7.60 -24.22 -7.87
N PRO A 200 6.86 -25.18 -8.47
CA PRO A 200 6.48 -26.40 -7.77
C PRO A 200 7.65 -27.31 -7.42
N ARG A 201 8.80 -27.19 -8.09
CA ARG A 201 9.99 -28.04 -7.85
C ARG A 201 10.65 -27.68 -6.53
N SER A 202 10.86 -26.39 -6.31
CA SER A 202 11.43 -25.87 -5.06
C SER A 202 10.35 -25.55 -4.00
N ARG A 203 9.07 -25.70 -4.34
CA ARG A 203 7.92 -25.26 -3.52
C ARG A 203 7.97 -23.77 -3.18
N SER A 204 8.57 -22.99 -4.08
CA SER A 204 8.70 -21.55 -3.90
C SER A 204 7.44 -20.84 -4.35
N VAL A 205 7.09 -19.78 -3.63
CA VAL A 205 5.98 -18.89 -3.92
C VAL A 205 6.44 -17.46 -3.76
N ILE A 206 6.06 -16.59 -4.67
CA ILE A 206 6.27 -15.16 -4.56
C ILE A 206 5.08 -14.38 -5.10
N THR A 207 4.68 -13.33 -4.39
CA THR A 207 3.76 -12.32 -4.92
C THR A 207 4.56 -11.11 -5.37
N LEU A 208 4.34 -10.69 -6.61
CA LEU A 208 5.11 -9.62 -7.24
C LEU A 208 4.17 -8.73 -8.06
N GLY A 209 4.15 -7.43 -7.77
CA GLY A 209 3.27 -6.51 -8.48
C GLY A 209 3.36 -5.09 -7.99
N ALA A 210 2.51 -4.24 -8.53
CA ALA A 210 2.30 -2.87 -8.09
C ALA A 210 0.81 -2.52 -8.18
N ARG A 211 0.33 -1.72 -7.24
CA ARG A 211 -1.02 -1.16 -7.32
C ARG A 211 -1.07 -0.03 -8.34
N PHE A 212 0.00 0.76 -8.38
CA PHE A 212 0.22 1.87 -9.31
C PHE A 212 1.72 2.11 -9.49
N MET A 213 2.12 2.79 -10.57
CA MET A 213 3.49 3.19 -10.90
C MET A 213 4.47 1.99 -10.92
N PRO A 214 4.20 0.91 -11.67
CA PRO A 214 5.07 -0.27 -11.71
C PRO A 214 6.48 0.05 -12.24
N GLU A 215 6.61 1.08 -13.06
CA GLU A 215 7.90 1.59 -13.55
C GLU A 215 8.78 2.21 -12.44
N GLN A 216 8.18 2.66 -11.35
CA GLN A 216 8.92 3.20 -10.21
C GLN A 216 9.32 2.13 -9.21
N ALA A 217 8.39 1.22 -8.88
CA ALA A 217 8.64 0.15 -7.94
C ALA A 217 7.79 -1.09 -8.22
N LEU A 218 8.43 -2.25 -8.22
CA LEU A 218 7.77 -3.54 -8.17
C LEU A 218 7.84 -4.05 -6.74
N HIS A 219 6.69 -4.42 -6.18
CA HIS A 219 6.59 -4.79 -4.79
C HIS A 219 6.60 -6.30 -4.63
N ILE A 220 7.56 -6.79 -3.83
CA ILE A 220 7.58 -8.15 -3.30
C ILE A 220 6.64 -8.15 -2.10
N GLY A 221 5.53 -8.86 -2.20
CA GLY A 221 4.58 -8.99 -1.09
C GLY A 221 4.95 -10.17 -0.21
N VAL A 222 4.31 -11.33 -0.41
CA VAL A 222 4.59 -12.57 0.32
C VAL A 222 5.52 -13.44 -0.51
N PHE A 223 6.53 -14.04 0.12
CA PHE A 223 7.39 -15.04 -0.53
C PHE A 223 7.90 -16.09 0.46
N GLY A 224 8.28 -17.26 -0.06
CA GLY A 224 8.84 -18.37 0.72
C GLY A 224 9.16 -19.59 -0.15
N GLY A 225 9.70 -20.61 0.48
CA GLY A 225 10.33 -21.75 -0.18
C GLY A 225 11.81 -21.47 -0.35
N ASP A 226 12.37 -21.67 -1.54
CA ASP A 226 13.71 -21.19 -1.88
C ASP A 226 13.67 -19.66 -2.05
N THR A 227 14.09 -18.96 -1.03
CA THR A 227 13.97 -17.49 -0.94
C THR A 227 14.96 -16.79 -1.86
N GLU A 228 16.13 -17.37 -2.10
CA GLU A 228 17.11 -16.86 -3.06
C GLU A 228 16.54 -16.91 -4.47
N ALA A 229 15.98 -18.05 -4.88
CA ALA A 229 15.32 -18.17 -6.18
C ALA A 229 14.13 -17.18 -6.33
N CYS A 230 13.38 -16.92 -5.26
CA CYS A 230 12.31 -15.91 -5.26
C CYS A 230 12.86 -14.49 -5.54
N LEU A 231 13.97 -14.11 -4.90
CA LEU A 231 14.55 -12.78 -5.05
C LEU A 231 15.24 -12.61 -6.42
N GLU A 232 15.91 -13.64 -6.92
CA GLU A 232 16.46 -13.68 -8.28
C GLU A 232 15.35 -13.52 -9.33
N PHE A 233 14.24 -14.27 -9.17
CA PHE A 233 13.07 -14.11 -10.03
C PHE A 233 12.50 -12.69 -9.99
N ALA A 234 12.38 -12.11 -8.79
CA ALA A 234 11.88 -10.73 -8.63
C ALA A 234 12.80 -9.71 -9.33
N ALA A 235 14.12 -9.87 -9.23
CA ALA A 235 15.10 -9.00 -9.89
C ALA A 235 14.97 -9.07 -11.42
N LYS A 236 14.84 -10.28 -11.97
CA LYS A 236 14.65 -10.53 -13.40
C LYS A 236 13.34 -9.93 -13.93
N GLU A 237 12.23 -10.14 -13.20
CA GLU A 237 10.94 -9.55 -13.54
C GLU A 237 11.00 -8.01 -13.48
N GLY A 238 11.67 -7.45 -12.48
CA GLY A 238 11.89 -6.02 -12.35
C GLY A 238 12.67 -5.43 -13.53
N ALA A 239 13.74 -6.10 -13.94
CA ALA A 239 14.53 -5.69 -15.11
C ALA A 239 13.71 -5.80 -16.41
N THR A 240 12.98 -6.91 -16.60
CA THR A 240 12.12 -7.12 -17.77
C THR A 240 11.04 -6.04 -17.89
N LYS A 241 10.51 -5.57 -16.76
CA LYS A 241 9.48 -4.51 -16.70
C LYS A 241 10.08 -3.09 -16.65
N CYS A 242 11.39 -2.96 -16.78
CA CYS A 242 12.11 -1.68 -16.67
C CYS A 242 11.78 -0.92 -15.38
N THR A 243 11.57 -1.62 -14.29
CA THR A 243 11.26 -1.06 -12.98
C THR A 243 12.53 -0.47 -12.35
N LYS A 244 12.43 0.70 -11.71
CA LYS A 244 13.61 1.34 -11.07
C LYS A 244 14.10 0.60 -9.83
N ARG A 245 13.17 0.00 -9.06
CA ARG A 245 13.52 -0.72 -7.81
C ARG A 245 12.55 -1.83 -7.46
N LEU A 246 13.04 -2.82 -6.75
CA LEU A 246 12.23 -3.73 -5.95
C LEU A 246 11.95 -3.11 -4.59
N SER A 247 10.80 -3.38 -4.01
CA SER A 247 10.42 -2.93 -2.67
C SER A 247 9.73 -4.07 -1.92
N CYS A 248 10.09 -4.27 -0.65
CA CYS A 248 9.49 -5.26 0.22
C CYS A 248 9.15 -4.62 1.56
N LEU A 249 7.91 -4.74 2.02
CA LEU A 249 7.53 -4.42 3.38
C LEU A 249 7.21 -5.73 4.10
N PHE A 250 7.86 -5.96 5.23
CA PHE A 250 7.76 -7.21 5.99
C PHE A 250 7.65 -6.93 7.50
N PRO A 251 7.07 -7.86 8.29
CA PRO A 251 6.98 -7.69 9.74
C PRO A 251 8.38 -7.74 10.39
N PRO A 252 8.73 -6.82 11.30
CA PRO A 252 10.02 -6.84 12.00
C PRO A 252 10.24 -8.12 12.84
N SER A 253 9.16 -8.83 13.19
CA SER A 253 9.22 -10.13 13.88
C SER A 253 9.72 -11.27 12.99
N ALA A 254 9.69 -11.11 11.67
CA ALA A 254 10.22 -12.08 10.72
C ALA A 254 11.74 -11.85 10.52
N VAL A 255 12.54 -12.19 11.53
CA VAL A 255 14.00 -11.94 11.57
C VAL A 255 14.70 -12.63 10.40
N ASP A 256 14.28 -13.83 10.02
CA ASP A 256 14.79 -14.56 8.87
C ASP A 256 14.62 -13.79 7.55
N LEU A 257 13.52 -13.09 7.37
CA LEU A 257 13.31 -12.23 6.18
C LEU A 257 14.27 -11.04 6.17
N GLN A 258 14.55 -10.45 7.33
CA GLN A 258 15.54 -9.38 7.42
C GLN A 258 16.93 -9.87 7.02
N ASP A 259 17.35 -11.05 7.50
CA ASP A 259 18.64 -11.64 7.20
C ASP A 259 18.77 -11.95 5.71
N ILE A 260 17.75 -12.57 5.12
CA ILE A 260 17.69 -12.87 3.68
C ILE A 260 17.79 -11.57 2.85
N LEU A 261 17.00 -10.55 3.16
CA LEU A 261 17.03 -9.29 2.44
C LEU A 261 18.38 -8.57 2.60
N THR A 262 19.02 -8.68 3.79
CA THR A 262 20.35 -8.12 4.01
C THR A 262 21.42 -8.83 3.15
N HIS A 263 21.37 -10.16 3.07
CA HIS A 263 22.29 -10.93 2.22
C HIS A 263 22.14 -10.63 0.73
N ASN A 264 20.95 -10.22 0.32
CA ASN A 264 20.64 -9.84 -1.05
C ASN A 264 20.72 -8.31 -1.29
N ASP A 265 21.54 -7.60 -0.52
CA ASP A 265 21.87 -6.18 -0.68
C ASP A 265 20.67 -5.21 -0.61
N PHE A 266 19.53 -5.65 -0.04
CA PHE A 266 18.42 -4.73 0.20
C PHE A 266 18.79 -3.68 1.24
N ARG A 267 18.47 -2.43 0.94
CA ARG A 267 18.61 -1.28 1.84
C ARG A 267 17.33 -1.10 2.63
N PHE A 268 17.46 -0.79 3.92
CA PHE A 268 16.30 -0.60 4.79
C PHE A 268 15.89 0.87 4.87
N GLU A 269 14.59 1.10 5.05
CA GLU A 269 14.08 2.44 5.30
C GLU A 269 14.44 2.92 6.71
N ALA A 270 14.57 4.23 6.89
CA ALA A 270 15.03 4.83 8.16
C ALA A 270 14.02 4.69 9.32
N SER A 271 12.80 4.29 9.06
CA SER A 271 11.72 4.17 10.03
C SER A 271 10.73 3.08 9.65
N ASP A 272 10.29 2.34 10.64
CA ASP A 272 9.22 1.36 10.50
C ASP A 272 7.85 2.05 10.34
N PHE A 273 6.87 1.28 9.89
CA PHE A 273 5.48 1.68 9.68
C PHE A 273 4.57 0.90 10.62
N ILE A 274 3.49 1.53 11.03
CA ILE A 274 2.39 0.87 11.76
C ILE A 274 1.12 0.92 10.93
N VAL A 275 0.39 -0.19 10.95
CA VAL A 275 -0.98 -0.28 10.45
C VAL A 275 -1.91 -0.07 11.64
N MET A 276 -2.87 0.81 11.47
CA MET A 276 -3.88 1.08 12.47
C MET A 276 -5.25 0.68 11.93
N THR A 277 -6.04 0.05 12.77
CA THR A 277 -7.35 -0.52 12.41
C THR A 277 -8.42 -0.03 13.37
N VAL A 278 -9.60 0.26 12.85
CA VAL A 278 -10.83 0.49 13.62
C VAL A 278 -11.94 -0.40 13.08
N HIS A 279 -12.78 -0.90 13.97
CA HIS A 279 -14.06 -1.56 13.66
C HIS A 279 -15.19 -0.55 13.85
N CYS A 280 -16.03 -0.38 12.79
CA CYS A 280 -17.09 0.63 12.73
C CYS A 280 -18.44 0.01 13.16
#